data_8cc865ed35e2c962ef550973d3a71616
#
_entry.id   8cc865ed35e2c962ef550973d3a71616
#
_cell.length_a   1.000
_cell.length_b   1.000
_cell.length_c   1.000
_cell.angle_alpha   90.00
_cell.angle_beta   90.00
_cell.angle_gamma   90.00
#
_symmetry.space_group_name_H-M   'P 1'
#
loop_
_entity.id
_entity.type
_entity.pdbx_description
1 polymer ?
#
loop_
_entity_poly.entity_id
_entity_poly.type
_entity_poly.pdbx_seq_one_letter_code
_entity_poly.pdbx_strand_id
1 'polypeptide(L)' 'MLAARCPGCGFVYEVAAGCEHEGFAAGTAWADIPDDWCCPDCGVREKLDFVAFDPTREGVA' A
#
# COMPACT_ATOMS: atom_id res chain seq x y z
N MET A 1 -5.98 -4.81 8.31
CA MET A 1 -4.82 -4.09 7.76
C MET A 1 -5.27 -2.77 7.17
N LEU A 2 -4.65 -1.67 7.57
CA LEU A 2 -5.03 -0.33 7.14
C LEU A 2 -4.05 0.29 6.15
N ALA A 3 -2.83 -0.19 6.10
CA ALA A 3 -1.81 0.33 5.21
C ALA A 3 -0.74 -0.72 4.91
N ALA A 4 0.03 -0.48 3.85
CA ALA A 4 1.14 -1.34 3.49
C ALA A 4 2.28 -0.47 2.96
N ARG A 5 3.50 -0.86 3.27
CA ARG A 5 4.70 -0.12 2.89
C ARG A 5 5.57 -0.94 1.96
N CYS A 6 6.07 -0.31 0.91
CA CYS A 6 7.05 -0.92 0.03
C CYS A 6 8.40 -1.00 0.75
N PRO A 7 8.98 -2.20 0.89
CA PRO A 7 10.25 -2.35 1.60
C PRO A 7 11.45 -1.79 0.83
N GLY A 8 11.28 -1.52 -0.45
CA GLY A 8 12.37 -1.02 -1.28
C GLY A 8 12.51 0.49 -1.27
N CYS A 9 11.40 1.22 -1.40
CA CYS A 9 11.45 2.68 -1.56
C CYS A 9 10.69 3.44 -0.48
N GLY A 10 9.92 2.75 0.36
CA GLY A 10 9.16 3.40 1.42
C GLY A 10 7.80 3.93 1.00
N PHE A 11 7.36 3.65 -0.23
CA PHE A 11 6.03 4.04 -0.68
C PHE A 11 4.97 3.42 0.24
N VAL A 12 3.98 4.20 0.64
CA VAL A 12 2.91 3.74 1.52
C VAL A 12 1.57 3.80 0.81
N TYR A 13 0.86 2.67 0.81
CA TYR A 13 -0.53 2.62 0.40
C TYR A 13 -1.41 2.63 1.65
N GLU A 14 -2.34 3.57 1.73
CA GLU A 14 -3.30 3.63 2.82
C GLU A 14 -4.69 3.34 2.28
N VAL A 15 -5.39 2.40 2.91
CA VAL A 15 -6.73 2.01 2.48
C VAL A 15 -7.68 3.22 2.48
N ALA A 16 -7.60 4.05 3.51
CA ALA A 16 -8.49 5.20 3.63
C ALA A 16 -8.31 6.22 2.50
N ALA A 17 -7.09 6.37 2.01
CA ALA A 17 -6.79 7.32 0.94
C ALA A 17 -6.92 6.71 -0.46
N GLY A 18 -6.71 5.41 -0.58
CA GLY A 18 -6.65 4.75 -1.88
C GLY A 18 -5.43 5.18 -2.68
N CYS A 19 -5.48 4.93 -3.97
CA CYS A 19 -4.44 5.39 -4.89
C CYS A 19 -5.07 5.60 -6.25
N GLU A 20 -5.64 6.78 -6.47
CA GLU A 20 -6.42 7.06 -7.67
C GLU A 20 -5.59 6.99 -8.94
N HIS A 21 -4.30 7.31 -8.88
CA HIS A 21 -3.39 7.18 -10.00
C HIS A 21 -3.33 5.75 -10.53
N GLU A 22 -3.54 4.78 -9.66
CA GLU A 22 -3.51 3.37 -10.00
C GLU A 22 -4.92 2.79 -10.20
N GLY A 23 -5.94 3.63 -10.10
CA GLY A 23 -7.32 3.20 -10.24
C GLY A 23 -7.96 2.67 -8.96
N PHE A 24 -7.35 2.90 -7.82
CA PHE A 24 -7.86 2.43 -6.53
C PHE A 24 -8.51 3.58 -5.78
N ALA A 25 -9.83 3.56 -5.68
CA ALA A 25 -10.58 4.58 -4.98
C ALA A 25 -10.30 4.54 -3.46
N ALA A 26 -10.54 5.66 -2.80
CA ALA A 26 -10.46 5.72 -1.34
C ALA A 26 -11.33 4.64 -0.72
N GLY A 27 -10.79 3.90 0.24
CA GLY A 27 -11.48 2.79 0.88
C GLY A 27 -11.26 1.44 0.22
N THR A 28 -10.48 1.37 -0.87
CA THR A 28 -10.19 0.09 -1.52
C THR A 28 -9.34 -0.77 -0.59
N ALA A 29 -9.86 -1.94 -0.21
CA ALA A 29 -9.17 -2.86 0.67
C ALA A 29 -7.91 -3.42 0.00
N TRP A 30 -6.88 -3.67 0.81
CA TRP A 30 -5.64 -4.25 0.29
C TRP A 30 -5.88 -5.57 -0.45
N ALA A 31 -6.81 -6.38 0.06
CA ALA A 31 -7.15 -7.66 -0.56
C ALA A 31 -7.76 -7.52 -1.96
N ASP A 32 -8.33 -6.36 -2.28
CA ASP A 32 -8.93 -6.10 -3.59
C ASP A 32 -7.92 -5.64 -4.63
N ILE A 33 -6.69 -5.36 -4.23
CA ILE A 33 -5.63 -4.97 -5.14
C ILE A 33 -5.03 -6.23 -5.78
N PRO A 34 -4.81 -6.24 -7.11
CA PRO A 34 -4.27 -7.42 -7.79
C PRO A 34 -2.91 -7.84 -7.20
N ASP A 35 -2.70 -9.15 -7.12
CA ASP A 35 -1.45 -9.69 -6.56
C ASP A 35 -0.23 -9.33 -7.40
N ASP A 36 -0.42 -9.06 -8.68
CA ASP A 36 0.66 -8.69 -9.60
C ASP A 36 0.88 -7.18 -9.71
N TRP A 37 0.17 -6.40 -8.88
CA TRP A 37 0.36 -4.96 -8.86
C TRP A 37 1.73 -4.63 -8.29
N CYS A 38 2.43 -3.73 -8.97
CA CYS A 38 3.77 -3.31 -8.58
C CYS A 38 3.74 -1.93 -7.93
N CYS A 39 4.73 -1.67 -7.08
CA CYS A 39 4.88 -0.36 -6.46
C CYS A 39 4.98 0.72 -7.54
N PRO A 40 4.12 1.74 -7.51
CA PRO A 40 4.13 2.79 -8.54
C PRO A 40 5.31 3.74 -8.43
N ASP A 41 6.01 3.72 -7.30
CA ASP A 41 7.13 4.62 -7.06
C ASP A 41 8.45 4.02 -7.57
N CYS A 42 8.78 2.80 -7.16
CA CYS A 42 10.02 2.17 -7.59
C CYS A 42 9.85 1.14 -8.73
N GLY A 43 8.66 0.60 -8.90
CA GLY A 43 8.37 -0.38 -9.94
C GLY A 43 9.07 -1.72 -9.78
N VAL A 44 9.78 -1.93 -8.67
CA VAL A 44 10.58 -3.14 -8.46
C VAL A 44 9.85 -4.17 -7.58
N ARG A 45 9.11 -3.68 -6.58
CA ARG A 45 8.42 -4.57 -5.64
C ARG A 45 6.98 -4.78 -6.04
N GLU A 46 6.53 -6.02 -5.86
CA GLU A 46 5.14 -6.39 -6.11
C GLU A 46 4.34 -6.29 -4.81
N LYS A 47 3.00 -6.32 -4.95
CA LYS A 47 2.10 -6.29 -3.80
C LYS A 47 2.50 -7.27 -2.70
N LEU A 48 2.90 -8.48 -3.06
CA LEU A 48 3.23 -9.52 -2.10
C LEU A 48 4.47 -9.21 -1.27
N ASP A 49 5.30 -8.28 -1.73
CA ASP A 49 6.50 -7.86 -1.00
C ASP A 49 6.20 -6.78 0.04
N PHE A 50 5.05 -6.12 -0.07
CA PHE A 50 4.71 -5.02 0.83
C PHE A 50 4.50 -5.52 2.25
N VAL A 51 4.87 -4.67 3.22
CA VAL A 51 4.72 -4.96 4.64
C VAL A 51 3.48 -4.25 5.18
N ALA A 52 2.52 -5.04 5.67
CA ALA A 52 1.29 -4.50 6.24
C ALA A 52 1.58 -3.85 7.59
N PHE A 53 0.91 -2.73 7.85
CA PHE A 53 1.02 -2.06 9.15
C PHE A 53 -0.24 -1.24 9.43
N ASP A 54 -0.36 -0.79 10.68
CA ASP A 54 -1.45 0.08 11.11
C ASP A 54 -0.87 1.47 11.38
N PRO A 55 -1.15 2.47 10.52
CA PRO A 55 -0.55 3.80 10.68
C PRO A 55 -0.96 4.49 11.97
N THR A 56 -2.12 4.14 12.54
CA THR A 56 -2.55 4.74 13.80
C THR A 56 -1.72 4.25 14.99
N ARG A 57 -1.12 3.06 14.86
CA ARG A 57 -0.26 2.49 15.91
C ARG A 57 1.18 2.91 15.73
N GLU A 58 1.69 2.80 14.51
CA GLU A 58 3.09 3.11 14.25
C GLU A 58 3.39 4.60 14.29
N GLY A 59 2.40 5.43 14.03
CA GLY A 59 2.55 6.87 14.12
C GLY A 59 2.74 7.40 15.51
N VAL A 60 2.61 6.56 16.52
CA VAL A 60 2.73 6.95 17.93
C VAL A 60 4.16 6.88 18.42
N ALA A 61 5.00 6.23 17.70
CA ALA A 61 6.39 6.02 18.11
C ALA A 61 7.15 7.31 18.39
#